data_f84549a1d64a1e5ff454d842cc5c2790
#
_entry.id   f84549a1d64a1e5ff454d842cc5c2790
#
_cell.length_a   1.000
_cell.length_b   1.000
_cell.length_c   1.000
_cell.angle_alpha   90.00
_cell.angle_beta   90.00
_cell.angle_gamma   90.00
#
_symmetry.space_group_name_H-M   'P 1'
#
loop_
_entity.id
_entity.type
_entity.pdbx_description
1 polymer ?
#
loop_
_entity_poly.entity_id
_entity_poly.type
_entity_poly.pdbx_seq_one_letter_code
_entity_poly.pdbx_strand_id
1 'polypeptide(L)'
;MGRDSSFWLSPVFLLPVTPPGNFSSKDSNIPQILTNFAETSNLAFMINFECDYTEGAHASILQRLAETNMEQTPGYGKDRHCENARQIIRRVCNAPDADVHFLVGGTQTNKTVIASILRPYQGVICVETGHIAVHETGAIESTGHKVITVPGINGKITPQLIEQVYRRHFDDKGLEHCVQPGMVYISQSTEVGTVYHLNELEAISAMCRKLELPLFLDGARLGYGLAASDNDTSLADIARLCDVFYIGGTKIGALFGEAVVINNPSITPGFRYMIKQNGGLLAKGRLLGIQFETLFENDLYMQLSRHAVEQAMRIRCALEAKGVALAYASTTNQQFPILPDSVIEHLSDRYIFSTTEHLTPGMTEVRICTSWATLSENVDRLIDDLDKAL
;
A
#
# COMPACT_ATOMS: atom_id res chain seq x y z
N MET A 1 -37.05 -20.32 29.75
CA MET A 1 -36.64 -20.53 28.37
C MET A 1 -35.15 -20.26 28.32
N GLY A 2 -34.36 -21.32 28.46
CA GLY A 2 -32.91 -21.28 28.54
C GLY A 2 -32.27 -21.08 27.17
N ARG A 3 -31.20 -20.28 27.11
CA ARG A 3 -30.28 -20.27 25.99
C ARG A 3 -28.98 -20.93 26.47
N ASP A 4 -28.72 -22.10 25.90
CA ASP A 4 -27.46 -22.81 26.02
C ASP A 4 -26.39 -22.10 25.21
N SER A 5 -25.32 -21.70 25.89
CA SER A 5 -24.11 -21.14 25.26
C SER A 5 -22.95 -22.08 25.58
N SER A 6 -22.79 -23.13 24.75
CA SER A 6 -21.61 -23.98 24.78
C SER A 6 -20.51 -23.40 23.89
N PHE A 7 -19.58 -22.66 24.49
CA PHE A 7 -18.31 -22.30 23.86
C PHE A 7 -17.36 -23.50 23.83
N TRP A 8 -16.99 -23.95 22.65
CA TRP A 8 -15.96 -24.96 22.46
C TRP A 8 -14.58 -24.31 22.58
N LEU A 9 -13.88 -24.59 23.68
CA LEU A 9 -12.45 -24.33 23.81
C LEU A 9 -11.69 -25.51 23.21
N SER A 10 -10.95 -25.27 22.14
CA SER A 10 -9.96 -26.21 21.62
C SER A 10 -8.78 -26.32 22.59
N PRO A 11 -8.23 -27.52 22.83
CA PRO A 11 -7.10 -27.70 23.74
C PRO A 11 -5.83 -27.09 23.14
N VAL A 12 -5.28 -26.11 23.85
CA VAL A 12 -3.92 -25.58 23.56
C VAL A 12 -2.91 -26.61 24.03
N PHE A 13 -2.20 -27.25 23.11
CA PHE A 13 -1.03 -28.06 23.43
C PHE A 13 0.12 -27.16 23.90
N LEU A 14 0.37 -27.12 25.19
CA LEU A 14 1.57 -26.51 25.76
C LEU A 14 2.75 -27.46 25.53
N LEU A 15 3.65 -27.11 24.64
CA LEU A 15 4.97 -27.73 24.55
C LEU A 15 5.83 -27.29 25.76
N PRO A 16 6.65 -28.17 26.34
CA PRO A 16 7.46 -27.82 27.50
C PRO A 16 8.52 -26.78 27.10
N VAL A 17 8.51 -25.64 27.79
CA VAL A 17 9.55 -24.61 27.68
C VAL A 17 10.78 -25.09 28.42
N THR A 18 11.83 -25.44 27.72
CA THR A 18 13.18 -25.64 28.31
C THR A 18 13.79 -24.28 28.66
N PRO A 19 14.46 -24.12 29.81
CA PRO A 19 15.09 -22.86 30.17
C PRO A 19 16.23 -22.50 29.18
N PRO A 20 16.48 -21.21 28.92
CA PRO A 20 17.49 -20.78 27.96
C PRO A 20 18.89 -21.20 28.44
N GLY A 21 19.55 -22.03 27.64
CA GLY A 21 20.97 -22.33 27.79
C GLY A 21 21.82 -21.08 27.49
N ASN A 22 22.94 -20.97 28.16
CA ASN A 22 23.92 -19.88 27.98
C ASN A 22 24.34 -19.76 26.51
N PHE A 23 23.95 -18.66 25.86
CA PHE A 23 24.42 -18.32 24.52
C PHE A 23 25.91 -17.96 24.56
N SER A 24 26.74 -18.82 24.03
CA SER A 24 28.13 -18.51 23.75
C SER A 24 28.22 -17.77 22.39
N SER A 25 29.07 -16.76 22.33
CA SER A 25 29.24 -15.82 21.21
C SER A 25 29.91 -16.43 19.96
N LYS A 26 29.72 -17.72 19.68
CA LYS A 26 30.36 -18.43 18.56
C LYS A 26 29.40 -19.11 17.56
N ASP A 27 28.08 -18.98 17.72
CA ASP A 27 27.15 -19.64 16.80
C ASP A 27 26.76 -18.71 15.65
N SER A 28 27.63 -18.69 14.61
CA SER A 28 27.37 -18.04 13.30
C SER A 28 26.47 -18.90 12.39
N ASN A 29 25.49 -19.64 12.93
CA ASN A 29 24.63 -20.57 12.20
C ASN A 29 23.20 -20.08 11.93
N ILE A 30 22.99 -18.78 11.92
CA ILE A 30 21.69 -18.19 11.52
C ILE A 30 21.27 -18.60 10.09
N PRO A 31 22.16 -18.72 9.09
CA PRO A 31 21.77 -19.20 7.76
C PRO A 31 21.23 -20.63 7.74
N GLN A 32 21.71 -21.51 8.62
CA GLN A 32 21.33 -22.92 8.63
C GLN A 32 20.00 -23.17 9.34
N ILE A 33 19.61 -22.30 10.26
CA ILE A 33 18.29 -22.35 10.91
C ILE A 33 17.20 -21.97 9.91
N LEU A 34 17.44 -21.00 9.02
CA LEU A 34 16.48 -20.58 7.99
C LEU A 34 16.31 -21.63 6.89
N THR A 35 17.34 -22.40 6.54
CA THR A 35 17.26 -23.50 5.56
C THR A 35 16.52 -24.72 6.10
N ASN A 36 16.66 -25.05 7.38
CA ASN A 36 16.02 -26.23 7.97
C ASN A 36 14.51 -26.07 8.20
N PHE A 37 13.97 -24.85 8.23
CA PHE A 37 12.50 -24.63 8.25
C PHE A 37 11.82 -24.91 6.91
N ALA A 38 12.54 -24.85 5.79
CA ALA A 38 12.00 -25.11 4.46
C ALA A 38 11.82 -26.61 4.13
N GLU A 39 12.44 -27.52 4.91
CA GLU A 39 12.44 -28.95 4.57
C GLU A 39 11.41 -29.79 5.35
N THR A 40 10.64 -29.22 6.29
CA THR A 40 9.82 -30.04 7.23
C THR A 40 8.31 -29.96 7.06
N SER A 41 7.77 -29.49 5.96
CA SER A 41 6.33 -29.64 5.72
C SER A 41 6.00 -29.99 4.28
N ASN A 42 5.69 -31.26 4.02
CA ASN A 42 4.94 -31.72 2.84
C ASN A 42 3.45 -31.30 2.90
N LEU A 43 3.14 -30.16 3.49
CA LEU A 43 1.88 -29.49 3.27
C LEU A 43 2.05 -28.77 1.92
N ALA A 44 1.24 -29.17 0.94
CA ALA A 44 1.14 -28.40 -0.31
C ALA A 44 0.70 -26.98 0.07
N PHE A 45 1.66 -26.06 0.13
CA PHE A 45 1.35 -24.66 0.41
C PHE A 45 0.50 -24.14 -0.75
N MET A 46 -0.69 -23.62 -0.41
CA MET A 46 -1.51 -22.87 -1.36
C MET A 46 -0.69 -21.70 -1.92
N ILE A 47 -0.72 -21.51 -3.22
CA ILE A 47 -0.06 -20.38 -3.86
C ILE A 47 -0.98 -19.16 -3.69
N ASN A 48 -0.50 -18.15 -2.99
CA ASN A 48 -1.30 -16.98 -2.63
C ASN A 48 -1.11 -15.85 -3.64
N PHE A 49 -2.20 -15.47 -4.30
CA PHE A 49 -2.33 -14.30 -5.16
C PHE A 49 -3.42 -13.33 -4.63
N GLU A 50 -3.82 -13.46 -3.36
CA GLU A 50 -4.86 -12.63 -2.75
C GLU A 50 -4.39 -11.19 -2.51
N CYS A 51 -3.15 -11.02 -2.06
CA CYS A 51 -2.60 -9.70 -1.74
C CYS A 51 -1.06 -9.63 -1.92
N ASP A 52 -0.51 -8.44 -1.82
CA ASP A 52 0.91 -8.13 -2.07
C ASP A 52 1.73 -7.88 -0.80
N TYR A 53 1.30 -8.46 0.34
CA TYR A 53 1.95 -8.29 1.65
C TYR A 53 1.93 -9.55 2.52
N THR A 54 1.97 -10.74 1.91
CA THR A 54 1.98 -12.02 2.64
C THR A 54 3.36 -12.42 3.12
N GLU A 55 4.40 -12.01 2.40
CA GLU A 55 5.78 -12.33 2.74
C GLU A 55 6.38 -11.30 3.71
N GLY A 56 7.54 -11.63 4.28
CA GLY A 56 8.30 -10.76 5.16
C GLY A 56 9.01 -9.64 4.38
N ALA A 57 10.27 -9.33 4.74
CA ALA A 57 11.06 -8.34 4.02
C ALA A 57 12.05 -8.98 3.05
N HIS A 58 12.50 -8.19 2.07
CA HIS A 58 13.62 -8.57 1.21
C HIS A 58 14.87 -8.87 2.05
N ALA A 59 15.63 -9.90 1.65
CA ALA A 59 16.78 -10.42 2.40
C ALA A 59 17.81 -9.33 2.77
N SER A 60 18.06 -8.37 1.90
CA SER A 60 18.98 -7.25 2.18
C SER A 60 18.54 -6.39 3.35
N ILE A 61 17.22 -6.22 3.56
CA ILE A 61 16.67 -5.48 4.71
C ILE A 61 16.92 -6.28 5.99
N LEU A 62 16.60 -7.58 5.99
CA LEU A 62 16.83 -8.45 7.16
C LEU A 62 18.29 -8.49 7.53
N GLN A 63 19.20 -8.58 6.55
CA GLN A 63 20.64 -8.54 6.76
C GLN A 63 21.06 -7.20 7.40
N ARG A 64 20.63 -6.06 6.85
CA ARG A 64 20.97 -4.74 7.38
C ARG A 64 20.43 -4.53 8.80
N LEU A 65 19.23 -5.01 9.09
CA LEU A 65 18.66 -4.98 10.44
C LEU A 65 19.49 -5.81 11.43
N ALA A 66 19.99 -7.00 11.02
CA ALA A 66 20.85 -7.83 11.84
C ALA A 66 22.23 -7.19 12.08
N GLU A 67 22.87 -6.66 11.03
CA GLU A 67 24.16 -5.98 11.11
C GLU A 67 24.14 -4.77 12.05
N THR A 68 23.05 -4.01 12.05
CA THR A 68 22.91 -2.77 12.84
C THR A 68 22.24 -2.99 14.20
N ASN A 69 21.89 -4.23 14.54
CA ASN A 69 21.07 -4.53 15.73
C ASN A 69 21.62 -4.00 17.05
N MET A 70 22.95 -4.04 17.22
CA MET A 70 23.62 -3.60 18.45
C MET A 70 24.02 -2.11 18.45
N GLU A 71 23.70 -1.36 17.41
CA GLU A 71 23.98 0.07 17.36
C GLU A 71 23.16 0.83 18.39
N GLN A 72 23.82 1.73 19.13
CA GLN A 72 23.15 2.68 20.01
C GLN A 72 22.91 3.98 19.27
N THR A 73 21.65 4.26 18.94
CA THR A 73 21.24 5.43 18.17
C THR A 73 20.19 6.25 18.90
N PRO A 74 20.07 7.57 18.61
CA PRO A 74 18.94 8.36 19.06
C PRO A 74 17.61 7.74 18.63
N GLY A 75 16.60 7.78 19.49
CA GLY A 75 15.27 7.24 19.19
C GLY A 75 14.41 8.16 18.33
N TYR A 76 13.22 7.68 18.03
CA TYR A 76 12.12 8.44 17.41
C TYR A 76 12.46 9.01 16.02
N GLY A 77 13.25 8.25 15.23
CA GLY A 77 13.62 8.63 13.87
C GLY A 77 14.60 9.80 13.78
N LYS A 78 15.36 10.08 14.85
CA LYS A 78 16.43 11.11 14.88
C LYS A 78 17.83 10.51 14.67
N ASP A 79 17.87 9.26 14.28
CA ASP A 79 19.09 8.49 14.03
C ASP A 79 19.63 8.73 12.60
N ARG A 80 20.88 8.28 12.38
CA ARG A 80 21.57 8.43 11.10
C ARG A 80 20.90 7.71 9.94
N HIS A 81 20.31 6.53 10.18
CA HIS A 81 19.66 5.74 9.14
C HIS A 81 18.42 6.45 8.62
N CYS A 82 17.59 6.97 9.55
CA CYS A 82 16.46 7.80 9.14
C CYS A 82 16.88 9.06 8.39
N GLU A 83 18.01 9.71 8.80
CA GLU A 83 18.47 10.90 8.08
C GLU A 83 19.04 10.57 6.70
N ASN A 84 19.80 9.49 6.57
CA ASN A 84 20.28 9.01 5.27
C ASN A 84 19.10 8.70 4.33
N ALA A 85 18.10 7.96 4.81
CA ALA A 85 16.89 7.66 4.05
C ALA A 85 16.16 8.94 3.62
N ARG A 86 16.02 9.95 4.50
CA ARG A 86 15.43 11.26 4.14
C ARG A 86 16.20 11.94 3.02
N GLN A 87 17.53 11.98 3.10
CA GLN A 87 18.38 12.61 2.09
C GLN A 87 18.26 11.91 0.73
N ILE A 88 18.20 10.57 0.73
CA ILE A 88 17.99 9.78 -0.49
C ILE A 88 16.62 10.12 -1.09
N ILE A 89 15.57 10.10 -0.28
CA ILE A 89 14.20 10.39 -0.75
C ILE A 89 14.11 11.82 -1.30
N ARG A 90 14.62 12.83 -0.59
CA ARG A 90 14.65 14.20 -1.12
C ARG A 90 15.35 14.30 -2.48
N ARG A 91 16.44 13.57 -2.65
CA ARG A 91 17.20 13.55 -3.90
C ARG A 91 16.43 12.90 -5.04
N VAL A 92 15.85 11.71 -4.83
CA VAL A 92 15.10 11.00 -5.89
C VAL A 92 13.79 11.69 -6.24
N CYS A 93 13.21 12.42 -5.31
CA CYS A 93 12.04 13.27 -5.53
C CYS A 93 12.37 14.65 -6.09
N ASN A 94 13.64 15.00 -6.24
CA ASN A 94 14.10 16.35 -6.59
C ASN A 94 13.43 17.43 -5.72
N ALA A 95 13.28 17.17 -4.42
CA ALA A 95 12.58 17.99 -3.44
C ALA A 95 13.48 18.24 -2.21
N PRO A 96 14.54 19.07 -2.33
CA PRO A 96 15.56 19.24 -1.28
C PRO A 96 15.00 19.77 0.03
N ASP A 97 13.92 20.57 -0.02
CA ASP A 97 13.31 21.20 1.14
C ASP A 97 12.13 20.40 1.72
N ALA A 98 11.79 19.27 1.13
CA ALA A 98 10.68 18.43 1.62
C ALA A 98 10.94 17.91 3.03
N ASP A 99 9.90 17.94 3.88
CA ASP A 99 9.93 17.28 5.18
C ASP A 99 9.53 15.81 5.03
N VAL A 100 10.42 14.90 5.45
CA VAL A 100 10.24 13.46 5.23
C VAL A 100 10.10 12.75 6.58
N HIS A 101 9.02 11.97 6.73
CA HIS A 101 8.70 11.20 7.93
C HIS A 101 8.42 9.73 7.60
N PHE A 102 8.69 8.84 8.56
CA PHE A 102 8.42 7.41 8.41
C PHE A 102 7.33 6.99 9.38
N LEU A 103 6.29 6.33 8.87
CA LEU A 103 5.17 5.75 9.61
C LEU A 103 5.12 4.24 9.35
N VAL A 104 4.31 3.49 10.11
CA VAL A 104 4.35 2.01 10.09
C VAL A 104 3.44 1.38 9.05
N GLY A 105 2.47 2.10 8.51
CA GLY A 105 1.53 1.54 7.52
C GLY A 105 0.59 2.59 6.93
N GLY A 106 -0.07 2.23 5.81
CA GLY A 106 -0.90 3.13 5.02
C GLY A 106 -2.05 3.76 5.81
N THR A 107 -2.85 2.98 6.53
CA THR A 107 -3.97 3.50 7.34
C THR A 107 -3.51 4.50 8.41
N GLN A 108 -2.40 4.22 9.11
CA GLN A 108 -1.84 5.18 10.06
C GLN A 108 -1.38 6.45 9.36
N THR A 109 -0.79 6.32 8.17
CA THR A 109 -0.32 7.44 7.35
C THR A 109 -1.50 8.30 6.90
N ASN A 110 -2.53 7.71 6.29
CA ASN A 110 -3.72 8.40 5.82
C ASN A 110 -4.41 9.14 6.97
N LYS A 111 -4.64 8.45 8.09
CA LYS A 111 -5.22 9.04 9.29
C LYS A 111 -4.40 10.23 9.80
N THR A 112 -3.07 10.09 9.89
CA THR A 112 -2.19 11.13 10.43
C THR A 112 -2.14 12.35 9.52
N VAL A 113 -1.97 12.15 8.21
CA VAL A 113 -1.90 13.23 7.22
C VAL A 113 -3.22 13.99 7.19
N ILE A 114 -4.35 13.31 7.01
CA ILE A 114 -5.67 13.94 6.90
C ILE A 114 -6.01 14.73 8.17
N ALA A 115 -5.79 14.13 9.35
CA ALA A 115 -6.06 14.81 10.63
C ALA A 115 -5.11 15.99 10.90
N SER A 116 -3.93 16.04 10.27
CA SER A 116 -3.00 17.16 10.42
C SER A 116 -3.36 18.38 9.56
N ILE A 117 -4.09 18.15 8.48
CA ILE A 117 -4.41 19.17 7.48
C ILE A 117 -5.79 19.78 7.73
N LEU A 118 -6.78 18.92 7.99
CA LEU A 118 -8.17 19.34 8.04
C LEU A 118 -8.54 20.05 9.36
N ARG A 119 -9.41 21.04 9.25
CA ARG A 119 -10.13 21.64 10.40
C ARG A 119 -11.28 20.71 10.80
N PRO A 120 -11.75 20.74 12.07
CA PRO A 120 -12.77 19.80 12.57
C PRO A 120 -14.08 19.76 11.76
N TYR A 121 -14.41 20.83 11.03
CA TYR A 121 -15.62 20.93 10.18
C TYR A 121 -15.36 20.56 8.72
N GLN A 122 -14.12 20.14 8.37
CA GLN A 122 -13.73 19.81 7.00
C GLN A 122 -13.69 18.30 6.76
N GLY A 123 -13.86 17.93 5.48
CA GLY A 123 -13.77 16.56 4.99
C GLY A 123 -12.81 16.44 3.81
N VAL A 124 -12.41 15.20 3.50
CA VAL A 124 -11.52 14.84 2.40
C VAL A 124 -12.32 14.31 1.21
N ILE A 125 -12.07 14.85 0.02
CA ILE A 125 -12.67 14.37 -1.23
C ILE A 125 -11.86 13.18 -1.75
N CYS A 126 -12.53 12.06 -2.08
CA CYS A 126 -11.91 10.92 -2.78
C CYS A 126 -12.92 10.23 -3.68
N VAL A 127 -12.46 9.32 -4.55
CA VAL A 127 -13.37 8.42 -5.29
C VAL A 127 -13.99 7.40 -4.34
N GLU A 128 -15.17 6.88 -4.69
CA GLU A 128 -15.90 5.88 -3.91
C GLU A 128 -15.11 4.58 -3.69
N THR A 129 -14.20 4.22 -4.61
CA THR A 129 -13.29 3.07 -4.48
C THR A 129 -12.03 3.39 -3.68
N GLY A 130 -11.81 4.64 -3.26
CA GLY A 130 -10.60 5.07 -2.55
C GLY A 130 -10.43 4.32 -1.24
N HIS A 131 -9.19 3.93 -0.93
CA HIS A 131 -8.87 3.07 0.22
C HIS A 131 -9.44 3.61 1.54
N ILE A 132 -9.38 4.92 1.76
CA ILE A 132 -9.92 5.61 2.94
C ILE A 132 -11.45 5.52 3.05
N ALA A 133 -12.15 5.28 1.94
CA ALA A 133 -13.60 5.14 1.93
C ALA A 133 -14.07 3.71 2.21
N VAL A 134 -13.32 2.69 1.77
CA VAL A 134 -13.81 1.30 1.74
C VAL A 134 -12.99 0.30 2.58
N HIS A 135 -11.71 0.55 2.87
CA HIS A 135 -10.81 -0.45 3.46
C HIS A 135 -10.11 -0.02 4.76
N GLU A 136 -10.55 1.06 5.42
CA GLU A 136 -9.91 1.55 6.65
C GLU A 136 -10.81 1.55 7.89
N THR A 137 -11.97 0.88 7.83
CA THR A 137 -12.86 0.68 8.99
C THR A 137 -13.20 2.00 9.71
N GLY A 138 -13.42 3.08 8.95
CA GLY A 138 -13.72 4.40 9.50
C GLY A 138 -12.52 5.08 10.21
N ALA A 139 -11.29 4.80 9.79
CA ALA A 139 -10.10 5.39 10.40
C ALA A 139 -10.08 6.92 10.27
N ILE A 140 -10.55 7.45 9.15
CA ILE A 140 -10.63 8.89 8.92
C ILE A 140 -11.74 9.51 9.77
N GLU A 141 -12.92 8.89 9.78
CA GLU A 141 -14.06 9.32 10.58
C GLU A 141 -13.73 9.31 12.08
N SER A 142 -12.88 8.39 12.53
CA SER A 142 -12.40 8.34 13.92
C SER A 142 -11.57 9.58 14.34
N THR A 143 -11.11 10.37 13.38
CA THR A 143 -10.45 11.66 13.63
C THR A 143 -11.41 12.86 13.64
N GLY A 144 -12.71 12.61 13.41
CA GLY A 144 -13.75 13.62 13.33
C GLY A 144 -13.96 14.20 11.93
N HIS A 145 -13.31 13.63 10.90
CA HIS A 145 -13.41 14.11 9.52
C HIS A 145 -14.28 13.20 8.65
N LYS A 146 -15.05 13.77 7.78
CA LYS A 146 -15.87 13.04 6.82
C LYS A 146 -15.05 12.71 5.57
N VAL A 147 -15.19 11.48 5.07
CA VAL A 147 -14.81 11.13 3.70
C VAL A 147 -15.95 11.53 2.75
N ILE A 148 -15.67 12.42 1.81
CA ILE A 148 -16.63 12.92 0.80
C ILE A 148 -16.36 12.15 -0.48
N THR A 149 -17.15 11.12 -0.74
CA THR A 149 -16.98 10.26 -1.91
C THR A 149 -17.64 10.83 -3.16
N VAL A 150 -17.00 10.60 -4.30
CA VAL A 150 -17.55 10.89 -5.64
C VAL A 150 -17.39 9.64 -6.53
N PRO A 151 -18.27 9.44 -7.52
CA PRO A 151 -18.11 8.37 -8.48
C PRO A 151 -16.80 8.59 -9.28
N GLY A 152 -15.97 7.54 -9.36
CA GLY A 152 -14.74 7.57 -10.14
C GLY A 152 -14.89 6.88 -11.49
N ILE A 153 -14.00 7.21 -12.44
CA ILE A 153 -13.89 6.47 -13.70
C ILE A 153 -12.59 5.65 -13.64
N ASN A 154 -12.71 4.33 -13.64
CA ASN A 154 -11.55 3.44 -13.49
C ASN A 154 -10.73 3.76 -12.21
N GLY A 155 -11.39 4.05 -11.10
CA GLY A 155 -10.74 4.40 -9.83
C GLY A 155 -10.13 5.80 -9.78
N LYS A 156 -10.32 6.64 -10.79
CA LYS A 156 -9.74 7.99 -10.87
C LYS A 156 -10.77 9.10 -10.63
N ILE A 157 -10.37 10.14 -9.92
CA ILE A 157 -11.10 11.41 -9.83
C ILE A 157 -10.70 12.33 -10.97
N THR A 158 -11.61 13.21 -11.38
CA THR A 158 -11.32 14.24 -12.39
C THR A 158 -11.39 15.64 -11.78
N PRO A 159 -10.72 16.65 -12.40
CA PRO A 159 -10.83 18.05 -11.97
C PRO A 159 -12.28 18.55 -11.91
N GLN A 160 -13.12 18.08 -12.82
CA GLN A 160 -14.54 18.47 -12.89
C GLN A 160 -15.32 17.96 -11.67
N LEU A 161 -15.06 16.73 -11.22
CA LEU A 161 -15.68 16.17 -10.01
C LEU A 161 -15.24 16.93 -8.75
N ILE A 162 -13.98 17.31 -8.67
CA ILE A 162 -13.45 18.15 -7.56
C ILE A 162 -14.15 19.49 -7.54
N GLU A 163 -14.21 20.19 -8.69
CA GLU A 163 -14.88 21.49 -8.81
C GLU A 163 -16.38 21.38 -8.50
N GLN A 164 -17.04 20.30 -8.91
CA GLN A 164 -18.45 20.06 -8.61
C GLN A 164 -18.71 19.93 -7.10
N VAL A 165 -17.89 19.16 -6.36
CA VAL A 165 -18.01 19.05 -4.90
C VAL A 165 -17.77 20.39 -4.24
N TYR A 166 -16.74 21.12 -4.67
CA TYR A 166 -16.40 22.43 -4.15
C TYR A 166 -17.55 23.41 -4.34
N ARG A 167 -18.07 23.57 -5.58
CA ARG A 167 -19.18 24.47 -5.90
C ARG A 167 -20.45 24.08 -5.17
N ARG A 168 -20.79 22.78 -5.10
CA ARG A 168 -21.96 22.32 -4.34
C ARG A 168 -21.98 22.84 -2.90
N HIS A 169 -20.81 22.95 -2.29
CA HIS A 169 -20.70 23.48 -0.93
C HIS A 169 -20.72 25.01 -0.92
N PHE A 170 -19.84 25.69 -1.68
CA PHE A 170 -19.64 27.12 -1.56
C PHE A 170 -20.74 27.98 -2.26
N ASP A 171 -21.49 27.42 -3.21
CA ASP A 171 -22.64 28.08 -3.84
C ASP A 171 -23.95 27.86 -3.02
N ASP A 172 -23.94 27.00 -2.00
CA ASP A 172 -25.08 26.75 -1.13
C ASP A 172 -25.26 27.87 -0.10
N LYS A 173 -26.46 28.42 0.00
CA LYS A 173 -26.80 29.43 1.01
C LYS A 173 -26.75 28.89 2.43
N GLY A 174 -26.87 27.57 2.60
CA GLY A 174 -26.81 26.86 3.88
C GLY A 174 -25.48 26.20 4.16
N LEU A 175 -24.39 26.65 3.53
CA LEU A 175 -23.06 26.00 3.58
C LEU A 175 -22.54 25.70 5.02
N GLU A 176 -22.91 26.54 6.00
CA GLU A 176 -22.53 26.37 7.41
C GLU A 176 -23.15 25.11 8.06
N HIS A 177 -24.16 24.50 7.47
CA HIS A 177 -24.79 23.27 7.92
C HIS A 177 -24.17 22.00 7.33
N CYS A 178 -23.23 22.16 6.39
CA CYS A 178 -22.62 21.07 5.65
C CYS A 178 -21.11 20.94 5.94
N VAL A 179 -20.58 19.71 5.86
CA VAL A 179 -19.14 19.50 5.94
C VAL A 179 -18.45 20.15 4.75
N GLN A 180 -17.49 21.03 5.03
CA GLN A 180 -16.71 21.74 4.02
C GLN A 180 -15.66 20.81 3.39
N PRO A 181 -15.54 20.72 2.06
CA PRO A 181 -14.40 20.08 1.43
C PRO A 181 -13.11 20.83 1.79
N GLY A 182 -12.08 20.12 2.28
CA GLY A 182 -10.86 20.72 2.79
C GLY A 182 -9.58 20.17 2.19
N MET A 183 -9.63 19.04 1.47
CA MET A 183 -8.51 18.46 0.73
C MET A 183 -8.98 17.43 -0.28
N VAL A 184 -8.11 17.03 -1.19
CA VAL A 184 -8.32 15.96 -2.17
C VAL A 184 -7.35 14.82 -1.91
N TYR A 185 -7.86 13.58 -1.92
CA TYR A 185 -7.09 12.34 -1.81
C TYR A 185 -7.20 11.55 -3.11
N ILE A 186 -6.06 11.06 -3.59
CA ILE A 186 -5.96 10.15 -4.73
C ILE A 186 -4.95 9.03 -4.41
N SER A 187 -5.04 7.89 -5.12
CA SER A 187 -4.12 6.77 -4.98
C SER A 187 -3.31 6.55 -6.27
N GLN A 188 -2.00 6.29 -6.15
CA GLN A 188 -1.13 5.89 -7.25
C GLN A 188 -0.35 4.62 -6.87
N SER A 189 -0.57 3.48 -7.52
CA SER A 189 -1.68 3.16 -8.44
C SER A 189 -3.02 3.16 -7.71
N THR A 190 -4.12 3.28 -8.49
CA THR A 190 -5.46 3.22 -7.91
C THR A 190 -5.76 1.83 -7.36
N GLU A 191 -6.81 1.69 -6.59
CA GLU A 191 -7.26 0.42 -5.99
C GLU A 191 -7.63 -0.63 -7.05
N VAL A 192 -7.98 -0.18 -8.24
CA VAL A 192 -8.31 -1.03 -9.41
C VAL A 192 -7.12 -1.19 -10.38
N GLY A 193 -5.91 -0.80 -9.96
CA GLY A 193 -4.66 -1.04 -10.68
C GLY A 193 -4.40 -0.10 -11.87
N THR A 194 -5.15 0.96 -12.05
CA THR A 194 -4.88 1.99 -13.06
C THR A 194 -3.88 3.02 -12.54
N VAL A 195 -3.28 3.81 -13.44
CA VAL A 195 -2.34 4.86 -13.09
C VAL A 195 -2.84 6.23 -13.58
N TYR A 196 -2.59 7.27 -12.79
CA TYR A 196 -2.75 8.64 -13.27
C TYR A 196 -1.57 9.01 -14.15
N HIS A 197 -1.85 9.43 -15.38
CA HIS A 197 -0.83 9.98 -16.28
C HIS A 197 -0.43 11.41 -15.87
N LEU A 198 0.72 11.86 -16.36
CA LEU A 198 1.26 13.18 -16.00
C LEU A 198 0.27 14.31 -16.25
N ASN A 199 -0.37 14.31 -17.41
CA ASN A 199 -1.38 15.32 -17.78
C ASN A 199 -2.62 15.30 -16.87
N GLU A 200 -3.04 14.12 -16.40
CA GLU A 200 -4.15 13.97 -15.45
C GLU A 200 -3.77 14.55 -14.07
N LEU A 201 -2.57 14.19 -13.58
CA LEU A 201 -2.07 14.72 -12.32
C LEU A 201 -1.85 16.23 -12.37
N GLU A 202 -1.35 16.77 -13.47
CA GLU A 202 -1.18 18.21 -13.68
C GLU A 202 -2.53 18.93 -13.65
N ALA A 203 -3.55 18.37 -14.31
CA ALA A 203 -4.90 18.95 -14.33
C ALA A 203 -5.55 18.91 -12.93
N ILE A 204 -5.40 17.81 -12.18
CA ILE A 204 -5.90 17.69 -10.79
C ILE A 204 -5.17 18.69 -9.90
N SER A 205 -3.82 18.72 -9.95
CA SER A 205 -3.00 19.64 -9.15
C SER A 205 -3.36 21.12 -9.43
N ALA A 206 -3.54 21.48 -10.70
CA ALA A 206 -3.96 22.83 -11.08
C ALA A 206 -5.36 23.19 -10.51
N MET A 207 -6.30 22.24 -10.54
CA MET A 207 -7.62 22.45 -9.95
C MET A 207 -7.53 22.58 -8.43
N CYS A 208 -6.78 21.72 -7.76
CA CYS A 208 -6.57 21.79 -6.32
C CYS A 208 -5.97 23.13 -5.90
N ARG A 209 -4.94 23.61 -6.61
CA ARG A 209 -4.33 24.94 -6.37
C ARG A 209 -5.32 26.08 -6.58
N LYS A 210 -6.15 26.02 -7.66
CA LYS A 210 -7.19 27.02 -7.96
C LYS A 210 -8.21 27.13 -6.84
N LEU A 211 -8.53 25.98 -6.18
CA LEU A 211 -9.54 25.90 -5.12
C LEU A 211 -8.93 25.94 -3.71
N GLU A 212 -7.63 26.13 -3.60
CA GLU A 212 -6.88 26.11 -2.31
C GLU A 212 -7.10 24.83 -1.50
N LEU A 213 -7.25 23.69 -2.18
CA LEU A 213 -7.38 22.37 -1.58
C LEU A 213 -6.04 21.63 -1.64
N PRO A 214 -5.40 21.27 -0.51
CA PRO A 214 -4.23 20.41 -0.53
C PRO A 214 -4.49 19.09 -1.26
N LEU A 215 -3.54 18.67 -2.08
CA LEU A 215 -3.57 17.38 -2.79
C LEU A 215 -2.70 16.37 -2.05
N PHE A 216 -3.32 15.29 -1.58
CA PHE A 216 -2.65 14.15 -0.94
C PHE A 216 -2.70 12.93 -1.85
N LEU A 217 -1.52 12.34 -2.14
CA LEU A 217 -1.40 11.12 -2.93
C LEU A 217 -1.00 9.95 -2.02
N ASP A 218 -1.89 8.96 -1.94
CA ASP A 218 -1.63 7.65 -1.36
C ASP A 218 -0.75 6.83 -2.30
N GLY A 219 0.46 6.53 -1.83
CA GLY A 219 1.46 5.79 -2.59
C GLY A 219 1.71 4.39 -2.07
N ALA A 220 0.71 3.71 -1.45
CA ALA A 220 0.86 2.34 -0.93
C ALA A 220 1.42 1.36 -1.97
N ARG A 221 1.09 1.58 -3.25
CA ARG A 221 1.58 0.82 -4.41
C ARG A 221 2.33 1.71 -5.40
N LEU A 222 2.93 2.79 -4.94
CA LEU A 222 3.57 3.79 -5.82
C LEU A 222 4.64 3.17 -6.72
N GLY A 223 5.49 2.29 -6.21
CA GLY A 223 6.52 1.64 -7.03
C GLY A 223 5.92 0.80 -8.16
N TYR A 224 4.81 0.10 -7.90
CA TYR A 224 4.11 -0.66 -8.95
C TYR A 224 3.49 0.27 -10.01
N GLY A 225 2.93 1.40 -9.58
CA GLY A 225 2.46 2.43 -10.50
C GLY A 225 3.58 3.02 -11.35
N LEU A 226 4.74 3.31 -10.74
CA LEU A 226 5.93 3.82 -11.47
C LEU A 226 6.53 2.78 -12.43
N ALA A 227 6.35 1.49 -12.16
CA ALA A 227 6.83 0.39 -13.01
C ALA A 227 5.83 0.00 -14.11
N ALA A 228 4.61 0.53 -14.10
CA ALA A 228 3.59 0.24 -15.09
C ALA A 228 4.03 0.70 -16.49
N SER A 229 3.69 -0.08 -17.52
CA SER A 229 4.15 0.15 -18.90
C SER A 229 3.60 1.43 -19.55
N ASP A 230 2.47 1.91 -19.06
CA ASP A 230 1.82 3.14 -19.51
C ASP A 230 2.07 4.34 -18.57
N ASN A 231 2.89 4.17 -17.54
CA ASN A 231 3.27 5.27 -16.65
C ASN A 231 4.21 6.25 -17.35
N ASP A 232 3.90 7.54 -17.25
CA ASP A 232 4.71 8.65 -17.75
C ASP A 232 5.12 9.64 -16.65
N THR A 233 4.97 9.24 -15.36
CA THR A 233 5.29 10.05 -14.20
C THR A 233 6.55 9.56 -13.48
N SER A 234 7.22 10.45 -12.79
CA SER A 234 8.36 10.17 -11.91
C SER A 234 8.07 10.61 -10.47
N LEU A 235 8.90 10.17 -9.51
CA LEU A 235 8.84 10.67 -8.13
C LEU A 235 9.00 12.20 -8.06
N ALA A 236 9.80 12.79 -8.96
CA ALA A 236 9.96 14.24 -9.03
C ALA A 236 8.69 14.96 -9.52
N ASP A 237 7.96 14.37 -10.47
CA ASP A 237 6.68 14.91 -10.92
C ASP A 237 5.64 14.86 -9.83
N ILE A 238 5.54 13.74 -9.11
CA ILE A 238 4.62 13.57 -7.98
C ILE A 238 4.94 14.59 -6.88
N ALA A 239 6.23 14.75 -6.54
CA ALA A 239 6.65 15.73 -5.54
C ALA A 239 6.32 17.17 -5.96
N ARG A 240 6.43 17.51 -7.24
CA ARG A 240 6.09 18.83 -7.79
C ARG A 240 4.59 19.12 -7.77
N LEU A 241 3.78 18.08 -7.92
CA LEU A 241 2.32 18.20 -8.13
C LEU A 241 1.51 18.02 -6.86
N CYS A 242 1.99 17.27 -5.87
CA CYS A 242 1.28 16.98 -4.64
C CYS A 242 1.80 17.82 -3.45
N ASP A 243 0.90 18.28 -2.58
CA ASP A 243 1.27 18.96 -1.34
C ASP A 243 1.89 17.99 -0.34
N VAL A 244 1.37 16.76 -0.31
CA VAL A 244 1.88 15.63 0.46
C VAL A 244 1.61 14.33 -0.30
N PHE A 245 2.55 13.39 -0.20
CA PHE A 245 2.37 12.03 -0.68
C PHE A 245 3.17 11.07 0.19
N TYR A 246 2.95 9.77 0.04
CA TYR A 246 3.87 8.83 0.64
C TYR A 246 4.36 7.77 -0.35
N ILE A 247 5.54 7.24 -0.06
CA ILE A 247 6.17 6.14 -0.80
C ILE A 247 5.96 4.88 0.03
N GLY A 248 5.18 3.95 -0.48
CA GLY A 248 4.86 2.70 0.19
C GLY A 248 6.06 1.76 0.22
N GLY A 249 6.45 1.28 1.41
CA GLY A 249 7.47 0.25 1.59
C GLY A 249 6.87 -1.12 1.90
N THR A 250 5.79 -1.16 2.66
CA THR A 250 5.16 -2.39 3.16
C THR A 250 4.89 -3.42 2.07
N LYS A 251 4.40 -3.00 0.92
CA LYS A 251 4.08 -3.87 -0.22
C LYS A 251 5.26 -4.12 -1.16
N ILE A 252 6.37 -3.39 -1.00
CA ILE A 252 7.50 -3.39 -1.92
C ILE A 252 8.79 -3.78 -1.17
N GLY A 253 8.73 -4.92 -0.48
CA GLY A 253 9.89 -5.56 0.13
C GLY A 253 10.28 -5.09 1.51
N ALA A 254 9.62 -4.11 2.13
CA ALA A 254 9.81 -3.78 3.54
C ALA A 254 9.01 -4.73 4.46
N LEU A 255 9.43 -4.89 5.72
CA LEU A 255 8.62 -5.53 6.76
C LEU A 255 7.35 -4.72 7.03
N PHE A 256 7.51 -3.41 7.06
CA PHE A 256 6.47 -2.40 7.28
C PHE A 256 7.07 -1.02 7.01
N GLY A 257 6.22 -0.07 6.69
CA GLY A 257 6.62 1.33 6.66
C GLY A 257 6.22 2.06 5.39
N GLU A 258 5.96 3.35 5.61
CA GLU A 258 5.60 4.33 4.59
C GLU A 258 6.46 5.58 4.81
N ALA A 259 7.04 6.11 3.73
CA ALA A 259 7.79 7.38 3.77
C ALA A 259 6.90 8.53 3.30
N VAL A 260 6.43 9.33 4.24
CA VAL A 260 5.62 10.54 3.97
C VAL A 260 6.54 11.67 3.54
N VAL A 261 6.26 12.28 2.41
CA VAL A 261 6.97 13.43 1.84
C VAL A 261 6.02 14.62 1.80
N ILE A 262 6.36 15.67 2.54
CA ILE A 262 5.57 16.90 2.65
C ILE A 262 6.31 18.01 1.89
N ASN A 263 5.72 18.48 0.80
CA ASN A 263 6.26 19.56 -0.04
C ASN A 263 5.67 20.91 0.32
N ASN A 264 4.44 20.93 0.84
CA ASN A 264 3.79 22.16 1.27
C ASN A 264 4.23 22.51 2.71
N PRO A 265 5.01 23.58 2.91
CA PRO A 265 5.54 23.94 4.23
C PRO A 265 4.48 24.33 5.23
N SER A 266 3.25 24.64 4.81
CA SER A 266 2.15 24.96 5.72
C SER A 266 1.62 23.75 6.51
N ILE A 267 1.91 22.53 6.03
CA ILE A 267 1.50 21.26 6.64
C ILE A 267 2.52 20.80 7.71
N THR A 268 3.79 21.16 7.55
CA THR A 268 4.89 20.72 8.42
C THR A 268 4.74 21.13 9.91
N PRO A 269 4.25 22.34 10.26
CA PRO A 269 4.15 22.72 11.67
C PRO A 269 3.25 21.80 12.47
N GLY A 270 3.82 21.17 13.51
CA GLY A 270 3.08 20.27 14.39
C GLY A 270 2.89 18.84 13.87
N PHE A 271 3.31 18.51 12.65
CA PHE A 271 3.10 17.17 12.09
C PHE A 271 3.71 16.05 12.96
N ARG A 272 4.87 16.24 13.57
CA ARG A 272 5.43 15.26 14.51
C ARG A 272 4.58 15.02 15.77
N TYR A 273 3.82 16.01 16.22
CA TYR A 273 2.85 15.78 17.29
C TYR A 273 1.70 14.88 16.83
N MET A 274 1.23 15.08 15.61
CA MET A 274 0.20 14.21 15.00
C MET A 274 0.71 12.77 14.82
N ILE A 275 1.96 12.59 14.38
CA ILE A 275 2.59 11.26 14.32
C ILE A 275 2.60 10.61 15.70
N LYS A 276 3.01 11.37 16.75
CA LYS A 276 3.08 10.85 18.11
C LYS A 276 1.70 10.48 18.65
N GLN A 277 0.72 11.34 18.45
CA GLN A 277 -0.67 11.13 18.89
C GLN A 277 -1.28 9.88 18.26
N ASN A 278 -0.99 9.64 16.97
CA ASN A 278 -1.45 8.45 16.23
C ASN A 278 -0.56 7.21 16.40
N GLY A 279 0.38 7.22 17.37
CA GLY A 279 1.23 6.07 17.69
C GLY A 279 2.37 5.80 16.71
N GLY A 280 2.57 6.63 15.68
CA GLY A 280 3.56 6.42 14.62
C GLY A 280 4.99 6.79 14.98
N LEU A 281 5.23 7.47 16.11
CA LEU A 281 6.57 7.87 16.51
C LEU A 281 7.23 6.79 17.37
N LEU A 282 7.86 5.82 16.70
CA LEU A 282 8.45 4.65 17.35
C LEU A 282 9.72 5.01 18.13
N ALA A 283 9.88 4.43 19.33
CA ALA A 283 11.12 4.58 20.12
C ALA A 283 12.34 4.08 19.34
N LYS A 284 12.23 2.93 18.66
CA LYS A 284 13.25 2.37 17.76
C LYS A 284 12.97 2.75 16.30
N GLY A 285 12.77 4.04 16.03
CA GLY A 285 12.40 4.56 14.70
C GLY A 285 13.41 4.26 13.60
N ARG A 286 14.67 3.99 13.95
CA ARG A 286 15.71 3.56 13.00
C ARG A 286 15.30 2.36 12.15
N LEU A 287 14.41 1.47 12.67
CA LEU A 287 13.94 0.31 11.92
C LEU A 287 13.24 0.70 10.63
N LEU A 288 12.51 1.82 10.63
CA LEU A 288 11.91 2.38 9.41
C LEU A 288 12.98 2.98 8.50
N GLY A 289 13.90 3.78 9.06
CA GLY A 289 14.99 4.40 8.29
C GLY A 289 15.86 3.39 7.56
N ILE A 290 16.28 2.32 8.25
CA ILE A 290 17.11 1.23 7.69
C ILE A 290 16.40 0.59 6.48
N GLN A 291 15.11 0.33 6.55
CA GLN A 291 14.35 -0.28 5.47
C GLN A 291 14.32 0.61 4.24
N PHE A 292 13.99 1.92 4.40
CA PHE A 292 13.98 2.85 3.27
C PHE A 292 15.38 3.16 2.74
N GLU A 293 16.40 3.26 3.61
CA GLU A 293 17.80 3.39 3.18
C GLU A 293 18.17 2.21 2.26
N THR A 294 17.84 0.98 2.66
CA THR A 294 18.14 -0.24 1.89
C THR A 294 17.35 -0.31 0.59
N LEU A 295 16.04 0.00 0.61
CA LEU A 295 15.18 -0.05 -0.57
C LEU A 295 15.64 0.91 -1.67
N PHE A 296 16.18 2.07 -1.29
CA PHE A 296 16.64 3.07 -2.26
C PHE A 296 18.13 2.97 -2.61
N GLU A 297 18.87 2.03 -1.98
CA GLU A 297 20.20 1.65 -2.43
C GLU A 297 20.12 0.79 -3.70
N ASN A 298 20.99 1.06 -4.67
CA ASN A 298 21.14 0.25 -5.89
C ASN A 298 19.83 0.01 -6.68
N ASP A 299 18.90 0.93 -6.65
CA ASP A 299 17.60 0.85 -7.36
C ASP A 299 16.71 -0.35 -6.92
N LEU A 300 16.93 -0.90 -5.73
CA LEU A 300 16.23 -2.10 -5.26
C LEU A 300 14.70 -1.90 -5.27
N TYR A 301 14.22 -0.73 -4.82
CA TYR A 301 12.78 -0.40 -4.82
C TYR A 301 12.14 -0.59 -6.19
N MET A 302 12.79 -0.07 -7.25
CA MET A 302 12.28 -0.19 -8.61
C MET A 302 12.50 -1.59 -9.22
N GLN A 303 13.57 -2.29 -8.83
CA GLN A 303 13.77 -3.69 -9.25
C GLN A 303 12.65 -4.59 -8.74
N LEU A 304 12.30 -4.49 -7.46
CA LEU A 304 11.21 -5.25 -6.84
C LEU A 304 9.85 -4.88 -7.46
N SER A 305 9.65 -3.59 -7.75
CA SER A 305 8.43 -3.11 -8.38
C SER A 305 8.26 -3.62 -9.81
N ARG A 306 9.31 -3.56 -10.63
CA ARG A 306 9.30 -4.09 -12.01
C ARG A 306 9.04 -5.60 -12.04
N HIS A 307 9.67 -6.36 -11.14
CA HIS A 307 9.42 -7.79 -11.02
C HIS A 307 7.94 -8.11 -10.79
N ALA A 308 7.31 -7.47 -9.81
CA ALA A 308 5.89 -7.72 -9.52
C ALA A 308 4.98 -7.39 -10.71
N VAL A 309 5.19 -6.24 -11.35
CA VAL A 309 4.42 -5.82 -12.52
C VAL A 309 4.64 -6.78 -13.70
N GLU A 310 5.86 -7.22 -13.95
CA GLU A 310 6.18 -8.20 -15.00
C GLU A 310 5.40 -9.51 -14.80
N GLN A 311 5.38 -10.04 -13.57
CA GLN A 311 4.62 -11.25 -13.26
C GLN A 311 3.11 -11.05 -13.48
N ALA A 312 2.55 -9.90 -13.10
CA ALA A 312 1.15 -9.58 -13.35
C ALA A 312 0.83 -9.48 -14.84
N MET A 313 1.71 -8.87 -15.64
CA MET A 313 1.51 -8.75 -17.08
C MET A 313 1.56 -10.10 -17.79
N ARG A 314 2.37 -11.06 -17.33
CA ARG A 314 2.37 -12.44 -17.84
C ARG A 314 1.01 -13.11 -17.63
N ILE A 315 0.43 -12.98 -16.41
CA ILE A 315 -0.91 -13.50 -16.11
C ILE A 315 -1.96 -12.83 -17.01
N ARG A 316 -1.90 -11.51 -17.12
CA ARG A 316 -2.82 -10.72 -17.97
C ARG A 316 -2.78 -11.21 -19.43
N CYS A 317 -1.59 -11.30 -20.01
CA CYS A 317 -1.43 -11.76 -21.41
C CYS A 317 -2.02 -13.16 -21.61
N ALA A 318 -1.85 -14.09 -20.67
CA ALA A 318 -2.43 -15.43 -20.75
C ALA A 318 -3.97 -15.39 -20.71
N LEU A 319 -4.56 -14.58 -19.82
CA LEU A 319 -6.01 -14.40 -19.73
C LEU A 319 -6.59 -13.77 -20.99
N GLU A 320 -5.97 -12.72 -21.52
CA GLU A 320 -6.38 -12.06 -22.77
C GLU A 320 -6.30 -13.01 -23.98
N ALA A 321 -5.25 -13.84 -24.06
CA ALA A 321 -5.09 -14.84 -25.11
C ALA A 321 -6.23 -15.90 -25.11
N LYS A 322 -6.85 -16.13 -23.96
CA LYS A 322 -8.03 -17.00 -23.80
C LYS A 322 -9.37 -16.27 -23.98
N GLY A 323 -9.33 -14.98 -24.26
CA GLY A 323 -10.53 -14.15 -24.41
C GLY A 323 -11.26 -13.86 -23.08
N VAL A 324 -10.57 -14.00 -21.93
CA VAL A 324 -11.12 -13.63 -20.61
C VAL A 324 -11.26 -12.12 -20.54
N ALA A 325 -12.45 -11.65 -20.16
CA ALA A 325 -12.70 -10.24 -19.95
C ALA A 325 -12.01 -9.76 -18.65
N LEU A 326 -11.42 -8.58 -18.69
CA LEU A 326 -10.85 -7.89 -17.54
C LEU A 326 -11.75 -6.72 -17.16
N ALA A 327 -12.09 -6.58 -15.88
CA ALA A 327 -12.96 -5.50 -15.40
C ALA A 327 -12.28 -4.12 -15.54
N TYR A 328 -10.94 -4.10 -15.40
CA TYR A 328 -10.16 -2.86 -15.50
C TYR A 328 -8.93 -3.06 -16.39
N ALA A 329 -8.52 -2.00 -17.07
CA ALA A 329 -7.29 -1.98 -17.88
C ALA A 329 -6.05 -1.74 -16.99
N SER A 330 -5.84 -2.61 -15.99
CA SER A 330 -4.72 -2.48 -15.05
C SER A 330 -3.40 -2.87 -15.71
N THR A 331 -2.40 -1.99 -15.59
CA THR A 331 -1.03 -2.20 -16.05
C THR A 331 -0.06 -2.42 -14.89
N THR A 332 -0.59 -2.59 -13.67
CA THR A 332 0.16 -2.77 -12.42
C THR A 332 0.14 -4.20 -11.92
N ASN A 333 0.53 -4.42 -10.67
CA ASN A 333 0.60 -5.73 -10.04
C ASN A 333 -0.75 -6.39 -9.71
N GLN A 334 -1.87 -5.72 -9.92
CA GLN A 334 -3.22 -6.24 -9.67
C GLN A 334 -3.96 -6.46 -10.98
N GLN A 335 -4.53 -7.67 -11.18
CA GLN A 335 -5.34 -7.99 -12.35
C GLN A 335 -6.73 -8.42 -11.90
N PHE A 336 -7.75 -8.06 -12.69
CA PHE A 336 -9.16 -8.25 -12.33
C PHE A 336 -9.91 -9.03 -13.41
N PRO A 337 -9.62 -10.34 -13.60
CA PRO A 337 -10.34 -11.17 -14.56
C PRO A 337 -11.76 -11.49 -14.08
N ILE A 338 -12.68 -11.58 -15.04
CA ILE A 338 -14.03 -12.08 -14.85
C ILE A 338 -14.03 -13.54 -15.25
N LEU A 339 -14.10 -14.45 -14.27
CA LEU A 339 -13.97 -15.89 -14.48
C LEU A 339 -15.28 -16.61 -14.21
N PRO A 340 -15.54 -17.75 -14.91
CA PRO A 340 -16.61 -18.67 -14.51
C PRO A 340 -16.37 -19.21 -13.10
N ASP A 341 -17.44 -19.33 -12.30
CA ASP A 341 -17.35 -19.86 -10.94
C ASP A 341 -16.74 -21.28 -10.91
N SER A 342 -17.02 -22.10 -11.92
CA SER A 342 -16.41 -23.43 -12.06
C SER A 342 -14.89 -23.40 -12.24
N VAL A 343 -14.35 -22.39 -12.90
CA VAL A 343 -12.90 -22.19 -13.04
C VAL A 343 -12.28 -21.78 -11.71
N ILE A 344 -12.94 -20.87 -10.98
CA ILE A 344 -12.50 -20.45 -9.66
C ILE A 344 -12.49 -21.62 -8.69
N GLU A 345 -13.58 -22.44 -8.68
CA GLU A 345 -13.68 -23.65 -7.85
C GLU A 345 -12.54 -24.63 -8.16
N HIS A 346 -12.27 -24.90 -9.44
CA HIS A 346 -11.17 -25.77 -9.87
C HIS A 346 -9.79 -25.26 -9.42
N LEU A 347 -9.56 -23.96 -9.46
CA LEU A 347 -8.29 -23.34 -9.09
C LEU A 347 -8.13 -23.23 -7.56
N SER A 348 -9.23 -23.19 -6.79
CA SER A 348 -9.24 -23.00 -5.35
C SER A 348 -8.52 -24.08 -4.55
N ASP A 349 -8.32 -25.27 -5.13
CA ASP A 349 -7.53 -26.35 -4.53
C ASP A 349 -6.02 -26.01 -4.40
N ARG A 350 -5.54 -25.06 -5.20
CA ARG A 350 -4.12 -24.73 -5.28
C ARG A 350 -3.81 -23.26 -5.09
N TYR A 351 -4.75 -22.38 -5.44
CA TYR A 351 -4.54 -20.93 -5.44
C TYR A 351 -5.55 -20.22 -4.55
N ILE A 352 -5.08 -19.12 -3.94
CA ILE A 352 -5.94 -18.19 -3.18
C ILE A 352 -6.03 -16.88 -3.97
N PHE A 353 -7.25 -16.45 -4.27
CA PHE A 353 -7.58 -15.18 -4.91
C PHE A 353 -8.52 -14.37 -4.03
N SER A 354 -8.54 -13.07 -4.20
CA SER A 354 -9.55 -12.20 -3.60
C SER A 354 -10.76 -12.12 -4.52
N THR A 355 -11.94 -12.54 -4.06
CA THR A 355 -13.20 -12.29 -4.77
C THR A 355 -13.61 -10.84 -4.55
N THR A 356 -13.88 -10.10 -5.63
CA THR A 356 -14.26 -8.68 -5.56
C THR A 356 -15.75 -8.50 -5.76
N GLU A 357 -16.35 -9.10 -6.78
CA GLU A 357 -17.77 -8.97 -7.06
C GLU A 357 -18.34 -10.19 -7.79
N HIS A 358 -19.56 -10.60 -7.44
CA HIS A 358 -20.38 -11.55 -8.21
C HIS A 358 -21.22 -10.77 -9.22
N LEU A 359 -20.84 -10.80 -10.50
CA LEU A 359 -21.44 -9.93 -11.54
C LEU A 359 -22.75 -10.46 -12.08
N THR A 360 -22.80 -11.77 -12.40
CA THR A 360 -23.99 -12.49 -12.91
C THR A 360 -23.94 -13.91 -12.38
N PRO A 361 -25.06 -14.66 -12.41
CA PRO A 361 -25.02 -16.08 -12.06
C PRO A 361 -23.95 -16.84 -12.85
N GLY A 362 -22.99 -17.43 -12.17
CA GLY A 362 -21.91 -18.22 -12.75
C GLY A 362 -20.66 -17.46 -13.19
N MET A 363 -20.58 -16.13 -13.00
CA MET A 363 -19.43 -15.31 -13.34
C MET A 363 -19.03 -14.39 -12.18
N THR A 364 -17.78 -14.48 -11.77
CA THR A 364 -17.25 -13.72 -10.64
C THR A 364 -16.00 -12.93 -11.06
N GLU A 365 -15.93 -11.66 -10.65
CA GLU A 365 -14.70 -10.88 -10.70
C GLU A 365 -13.79 -11.30 -9.56
N VAL A 366 -12.56 -11.66 -9.87
CA VAL A 366 -11.51 -11.96 -8.90
C VAL A 366 -10.34 -11.00 -9.08
N ARG A 367 -9.66 -10.70 -7.96
CA ARG A 367 -8.40 -9.99 -8.01
C ARG A 367 -7.25 -10.98 -7.86
N ILE A 368 -6.36 -10.97 -8.84
CA ILE A 368 -5.06 -11.67 -8.82
C ILE A 368 -3.99 -10.62 -8.57
N CYS A 369 -3.27 -10.76 -7.46
CA CYS A 369 -2.28 -9.79 -7.01
C CYS A 369 -0.89 -10.43 -6.95
N THR A 370 0.08 -9.89 -7.68
CA THR A 370 1.49 -10.28 -7.57
C THR A 370 2.24 -9.35 -6.63
N SER A 371 3.36 -9.82 -6.08
CA SER A 371 4.21 -9.06 -5.18
C SER A 371 5.67 -9.10 -5.62
N TRP A 372 6.49 -8.35 -4.93
CA TRP A 372 7.94 -8.36 -5.08
C TRP A 372 8.55 -9.77 -4.87
N ALA A 373 7.87 -10.65 -4.14
CA ALA A 373 8.30 -12.00 -3.81
C ALA A 373 7.61 -13.09 -4.64
N THR A 374 6.72 -12.74 -5.56
CA THR A 374 6.02 -13.70 -6.40
C THR A 374 7.02 -14.49 -7.25
N LEU A 375 7.05 -15.82 -7.09
CA LEU A 375 7.92 -16.70 -7.84
C LEU A 375 7.42 -16.88 -9.28
N SER A 376 8.32 -16.76 -10.26
CA SER A 376 7.98 -16.95 -11.68
C SER A 376 7.38 -18.33 -11.96
N GLU A 377 7.87 -19.37 -11.26
CA GLU A 377 7.37 -20.75 -11.39
C GLU A 377 5.91 -20.88 -10.90
N ASN A 378 5.49 -20.07 -9.91
CA ASN A 378 4.11 -20.05 -9.45
C ASN A 378 3.18 -19.39 -10.48
N VAL A 379 3.69 -18.36 -11.17
CA VAL A 379 2.98 -17.74 -12.31
C VAL A 379 2.87 -18.69 -13.48
N ASP A 380 3.95 -19.42 -13.85
CA ASP A 380 3.93 -20.45 -14.88
C ASP A 380 2.86 -21.51 -14.58
N ARG A 381 2.82 -22.02 -13.36
CA ARG A 381 1.81 -23.00 -12.92
C ARG A 381 0.38 -22.45 -13.00
N LEU A 382 0.17 -21.20 -12.58
CA LEU A 382 -1.15 -20.58 -12.67
C LEU A 382 -1.59 -20.46 -14.15
N ILE A 383 -0.70 -20.05 -15.06
CA ILE A 383 -0.99 -19.94 -16.49
C ILE A 383 -1.33 -21.32 -17.07
N ASP A 384 -0.54 -22.34 -16.76
CA ASP A 384 -0.78 -23.72 -17.22
C ASP A 384 -2.11 -24.29 -16.71
N ASP A 385 -2.50 -23.97 -15.47
CA ASP A 385 -3.75 -24.45 -14.88
C ASP A 385 -4.95 -23.63 -15.40
N LEU A 386 -4.81 -22.32 -15.64
CA LEU A 386 -5.79 -21.52 -16.37
C LEU A 386 -6.02 -22.04 -17.80
N ASP A 387 -4.94 -22.45 -18.48
CA ASP A 387 -5.01 -23.03 -19.85
C ASP A 387 -5.83 -24.31 -19.93
N LYS A 388 -5.86 -25.10 -18.85
CA LYS A 388 -6.62 -26.35 -18.76
C LYS A 388 -8.07 -26.12 -18.31
N ALA A 389 -8.30 -25.07 -17.51
CA ALA A 389 -9.60 -24.79 -16.91
C ALA A 389 -10.52 -23.94 -17.79
N LEU A 390 -9.97 -23.11 -18.69
CA LEU A 390 -10.64 -22.25 -19.66
C LEU A 390 -10.74 -22.92 -21.04
#